data_50bf457397c2d312a6a773298233d070
#
_entry.id   50bf457397c2d312a6a773298233d070
#
_cell.length_a   1.000
_cell.length_b   1.000
_cell.length_c   1.000
_cell.angle_alpha   90.00
_cell.angle_beta   90.00
_cell.angle_gamma   90.00
#
_symmetry.space_group_name_H-M   'P 1'
#
loop_
_entity.id
_entity.type
_entity.pdbx_description
1 polymer ?
#
loop_
_entity_poly.entity_id
_entity_poly.type
_entity_poly.pdbx_seq_one_letter_code
_entity_poly.pdbx_strand_id
1 'polypeptide(L)'
;MCAAVNSTLNTKHSALVLFAHGARDAQWSEPFRAIREAVATRRPELTVELAFLELMQPALGDCVAQLVRDGHTRITVAPLFLAQGGHLKKDLPRLLKDLSVRHAAAKITVLAPIGEVTELLNAISEWLVKSTAR
;
A
#
# COMPACT_ATOMS: atom_id res chain seq x y z
N MET A 1 -30.77 1.23 -1.37
CA MET A 1 -30.64 -0.23 -1.20
C MET A 1 -29.60 -0.81 -2.14
N CYS A 2 -29.79 -0.69 -3.43
CA CYS A 2 -28.84 -1.25 -4.41
C CYS A 2 -27.44 -0.65 -4.30
N ALA A 3 -27.34 0.65 -4.04
CA ALA A 3 -26.04 1.30 -3.91
C ALA A 3 -25.22 0.76 -2.72
N ALA A 4 -25.88 0.51 -1.58
CA ALA A 4 -25.20 -0.04 -0.40
C ALA A 4 -24.72 -1.47 -0.66
N VAL A 5 -25.54 -2.29 -1.32
CA VAL A 5 -25.19 -3.67 -1.69
C VAL A 5 -24.03 -3.67 -2.68
N ASN A 6 -24.10 -2.81 -3.69
CA ASN A 6 -23.03 -2.69 -4.69
C ASN A 6 -21.72 -2.22 -4.07
N SER A 7 -21.78 -1.28 -3.14
CA SER A 7 -20.61 -0.81 -2.39
C SER A 7 -19.97 -1.97 -1.62
N THR A 8 -20.76 -2.78 -0.93
CA THR A 8 -20.27 -3.91 -0.17
C THR A 8 -19.60 -4.94 -1.07
N LEU A 9 -20.23 -5.25 -2.22
CA LEU A 9 -19.66 -6.18 -3.20
C LEU A 9 -18.35 -5.66 -3.78
N ASN A 10 -18.29 -4.37 -4.14
CA ASN A 10 -17.08 -3.74 -4.64
C ASN A 10 -15.96 -3.79 -3.61
N THR A 11 -16.30 -3.58 -2.34
CA THR A 11 -15.32 -3.60 -1.26
C THR A 11 -14.75 -5.00 -1.04
N LYS A 12 -15.58 -6.04 -1.18
CA LYS A 12 -15.15 -7.44 -1.03
C LYS A 12 -14.10 -7.84 -2.06
N HIS A 13 -14.11 -7.19 -3.23
CA HIS A 13 -13.15 -7.47 -4.30
C HIS A 13 -12.02 -6.46 -4.35
N SER A 14 -11.90 -5.65 -3.30
CA SER A 14 -10.87 -4.63 -3.20
C SER A 14 -9.75 -5.06 -2.25
N ALA A 15 -8.54 -4.72 -2.62
CA ALA A 15 -7.37 -4.97 -1.82
C ALA A 15 -6.50 -3.72 -1.75
N LEU A 16 -5.79 -3.57 -0.64
CA LEU A 16 -4.81 -2.52 -0.42
C LEU A 16 -3.46 -3.20 -0.19
N VAL A 17 -2.46 -2.82 -0.96
CA VAL A 17 -1.09 -3.30 -0.79
C VAL A 17 -0.26 -2.18 -0.21
N LEU A 18 0.24 -2.39 0.99
CA LEU A 18 1.20 -1.47 1.61
C LEU A 18 2.58 -1.85 1.08
N PHE A 19 3.15 -1.00 0.25
CA PHE A 19 4.40 -1.28 -0.44
C PHE A 19 5.55 -0.55 0.25
N ALA A 20 6.42 -1.31 0.89
CA ALA A 20 7.53 -0.79 1.69
C ALA A 20 8.87 -1.20 1.07
N HIS A 21 9.94 -0.54 1.50
CA HIS A 21 11.27 -0.78 0.92
C HIS A 21 11.79 -2.19 1.19
N GLY A 22 11.67 -2.65 2.41
CA GLY A 22 12.26 -3.92 2.83
C GLY A 22 13.61 -3.72 3.50
N ALA A 23 13.98 -4.67 4.33
CA ALA A 23 15.24 -4.65 5.06
C ALA A 23 15.61 -6.08 5.48
N ARG A 24 16.86 -6.28 5.86
CA ARG A 24 17.33 -7.60 6.32
C ARG A 24 16.82 -7.93 7.71
N ASP A 25 16.65 -6.90 8.55
CA ASP A 25 16.15 -7.08 9.92
C ASP A 25 14.63 -7.24 9.90
N ALA A 26 14.16 -8.39 10.39
CA ALA A 26 12.73 -8.68 10.43
C ALA A 26 11.94 -7.65 11.25
N GLN A 27 12.53 -7.08 12.28
CA GLN A 27 11.87 -6.07 13.12
C GLN A 27 11.58 -4.77 12.38
N TRP A 28 12.31 -4.51 11.31
CA TRP A 28 12.09 -3.32 10.51
C TRP A 28 10.67 -3.23 9.98
N SER A 29 10.01 -4.37 9.75
CA SER A 29 8.64 -4.39 9.20
C SER A 29 7.56 -4.15 10.25
N GLU A 30 7.89 -4.11 11.53
CA GLU A 30 6.88 -3.96 12.61
C GLU A 30 5.97 -2.75 12.45
N PRO A 31 6.47 -1.53 12.17
CA PRO A 31 5.56 -0.39 11.98
C PRO A 31 4.58 -0.60 10.82
N PHE A 32 5.01 -1.26 9.75
CA PHE A 32 4.16 -1.51 8.59
C PHE A 32 3.09 -2.54 8.91
N ARG A 33 3.43 -3.54 9.72
CA ARG A 33 2.44 -4.52 10.22
C ARG A 33 1.42 -3.86 11.12
N ALA A 34 1.84 -2.91 11.95
CA ALA A 34 0.93 -2.15 12.81
C ALA A 34 -0.07 -1.35 11.98
N ILE A 35 0.40 -0.72 10.89
CA ILE A 35 -0.49 0.01 9.97
C ILE A 35 -1.47 -0.96 9.31
N ARG A 36 -0.98 -2.10 8.84
CA ARG A 36 -1.84 -3.12 8.22
C ARG A 36 -2.96 -3.55 9.17
N GLU A 37 -2.61 -3.88 10.40
CA GLU A 37 -3.58 -4.32 11.40
C GLU A 37 -4.60 -3.22 11.72
N ALA A 38 -4.14 -1.98 11.84
CA ALA A 38 -5.02 -0.85 12.12
C ALA A 38 -6.04 -0.63 11.00
N VAL A 39 -5.58 -0.70 9.74
CA VAL A 39 -6.47 -0.55 8.59
C VAL A 39 -7.44 -1.74 8.50
N ALA A 40 -6.93 -2.96 8.64
CA ALA A 40 -7.76 -4.16 8.57
C ALA A 40 -8.84 -4.18 9.64
N THR A 41 -8.54 -3.70 10.84
CA THR A 41 -9.51 -3.63 11.92
C THR A 41 -10.62 -2.62 11.61
N ARG A 42 -10.28 -1.49 11.00
CA ARG A 42 -11.25 -0.43 10.67
C ARG A 42 -12.02 -0.72 9.38
N ARG A 43 -11.46 -1.52 8.49
CA ARG A 43 -12.06 -1.88 7.22
C ARG A 43 -11.98 -3.40 7.02
N PRO A 44 -12.77 -4.18 7.80
CA PRO A 44 -12.67 -5.65 7.76
C PRO A 44 -13.02 -6.27 6.40
N GLU A 45 -13.76 -5.56 5.56
CA GLU A 45 -14.11 -6.02 4.21
C GLU A 45 -12.96 -5.84 3.19
N LEU A 46 -11.95 -5.04 3.55
CA LEU A 46 -10.81 -4.77 2.67
C LEU A 46 -9.68 -5.73 2.99
N THR A 47 -9.14 -6.38 1.96
CA THR A 47 -7.94 -7.20 2.12
C THR A 47 -6.71 -6.28 2.14
N VAL A 48 -5.92 -6.37 3.19
CA VAL A 48 -4.73 -5.51 3.35
C VAL A 48 -3.50 -6.39 3.44
N GLU A 49 -2.58 -6.20 2.51
CA GLU A 49 -1.35 -6.97 2.43
C GLU A 49 -0.12 -6.07 2.46
N LEU A 50 1.01 -6.63 2.88
CA LEU A 50 2.31 -5.98 2.77
C LEU A 50 3.05 -6.57 1.58
N ALA A 51 3.76 -5.72 0.85
CA ALA A 51 4.71 -6.16 -0.16
C ALA A 51 5.97 -5.30 -0.06
N PHE A 52 7.05 -5.82 -0.58
CA PHE A 52 8.36 -5.19 -0.39
C PHE A 52 9.09 -5.01 -1.70
N LEU A 53 9.88 -3.96 -1.77
CA LEU A 53 10.72 -3.67 -2.93
C LEU A 53 11.85 -4.68 -3.04
N GLU A 54 12.47 -5.02 -1.91
CA GLU A 54 13.59 -5.94 -1.85
C GLU A 54 13.74 -6.56 -0.46
N LEU A 55 14.58 -7.58 -0.35
CA LEU A 55 15.06 -8.19 0.89
C LEU A 55 14.02 -8.92 1.73
N MET A 56 12.75 -8.70 1.50
CA MET A 56 11.65 -9.34 2.23
C MET A 56 10.59 -9.83 1.25
N GLN A 57 9.80 -10.79 1.67
CA GLN A 57 8.73 -11.38 0.88
C GLN A 57 7.36 -10.99 1.42
N PRO A 58 6.35 -10.85 0.55
CA PRO A 58 6.42 -11.01 -0.91
C PRO A 58 6.91 -9.74 -1.62
N ALA A 59 7.46 -9.92 -2.80
CA ALA A 59 7.68 -8.82 -3.71
C ALA A 59 6.32 -8.29 -4.22
N LEU A 60 6.29 -7.06 -4.71
CA LEU A 60 5.04 -6.44 -5.16
C LEU A 60 4.35 -7.26 -6.25
N GLY A 61 5.11 -7.71 -7.25
CA GLY A 61 4.54 -8.50 -8.34
C GLY A 61 3.88 -9.78 -7.87
N ASP A 62 4.52 -10.49 -6.95
CA ASP A 62 4.00 -11.75 -6.40
C ASP A 62 2.74 -11.50 -5.57
N CYS A 63 2.73 -10.41 -4.80
CA CYS A 63 1.58 -10.03 -4.00
C CYS A 63 0.37 -9.72 -4.89
N VAL A 64 0.56 -8.92 -5.93
CA VAL A 64 -0.50 -8.57 -6.88
C VAL A 64 -1.02 -9.82 -7.58
N ALA A 65 -0.12 -10.70 -8.03
CA ALA A 65 -0.51 -11.93 -8.70
C ALA A 65 -1.37 -12.82 -7.79
N GLN A 66 -1.02 -12.93 -6.52
CA GLN A 66 -1.81 -13.70 -5.56
C GLN A 66 -3.19 -13.09 -5.34
N LEU A 67 -3.26 -11.77 -5.21
CA LEU A 67 -4.54 -11.08 -5.03
C LEU A 67 -5.46 -11.27 -6.24
N VAL A 68 -4.90 -11.22 -7.45
CA VAL A 68 -5.68 -11.48 -8.67
C VAL A 68 -6.20 -12.91 -8.69
N ARG A 69 -5.36 -13.90 -8.34
CA ARG A 69 -5.79 -15.29 -8.25
C ARG A 69 -6.90 -15.49 -7.24
N ASP A 70 -6.88 -14.72 -6.17
CA ASP A 70 -7.90 -14.77 -5.11
C ASP A 70 -9.19 -14.04 -5.49
N GLY A 71 -9.25 -13.44 -6.68
CA GLY A 71 -10.47 -12.82 -7.19
C GLY A 71 -10.59 -11.31 -6.96
N HIS A 72 -9.53 -10.66 -6.51
CA HIS A 72 -9.57 -9.21 -6.31
C HIS A 72 -9.47 -8.50 -7.66
N THR A 73 -10.40 -7.58 -7.90
CA THR A 73 -10.50 -6.83 -9.16
C THR A 73 -10.08 -5.38 -9.02
N ARG A 74 -9.91 -4.89 -7.80
CA ARG A 74 -9.46 -3.53 -7.52
C ARG A 74 -8.33 -3.59 -6.51
N ILE A 75 -7.15 -3.22 -6.96
CA ILE A 75 -5.95 -3.28 -6.13
C ILE A 75 -5.35 -1.88 -6.06
N THR A 76 -5.24 -1.36 -4.86
CA THR A 76 -4.61 -0.06 -4.60
C THR A 76 -3.25 -0.30 -3.97
N VAL A 77 -2.21 0.28 -4.56
CA VAL A 77 -0.85 0.20 -4.04
C VAL A 77 -0.52 1.51 -3.32
N ALA A 78 -0.14 1.40 -2.07
CA ALA A 78 0.25 2.55 -1.25
C ALA A 78 1.76 2.52 -1.01
N PRO A 79 2.55 3.35 -1.70
CA PRO A 79 3.99 3.40 -1.49
C PRO A 79 4.31 4.09 -0.15
N LEU A 80 4.81 3.31 0.80
CA LEU A 80 5.13 3.83 2.13
C LEU A 80 6.57 4.33 2.17
N PHE A 81 6.90 5.21 1.24
CA PHE A 81 8.23 5.82 1.12
C PHE A 81 8.14 7.28 1.51
N LEU A 82 8.88 7.66 2.55
CA LEU A 82 8.95 9.06 2.95
C LEU A 82 9.74 9.89 1.92
N ALA A 83 10.79 9.29 1.40
CA ALA A 83 11.57 9.86 0.30
C ALA A 83 11.85 8.79 -0.74
N GLN A 84 11.90 9.18 -2.00
CA GLN A 84 12.21 8.28 -3.10
C GLN A 84 13.50 8.72 -3.79
N GLY A 85 14.39 7.76 -4.02
CA GLY A 85 15.55 8.00 -4.87
C GLY A 85 15.12 8.11 -6.34
N GLY A 86 16.01 8.63 -7.18
CA GLY A 86 15.72 8.84 -8.60
C GLY A 86 15.34 7.57 -9.35
N HIS A 87 15.97 6.45 -9.01
CA HIS A 87 15.66 5.17 -9.66
C HIS A 87 14.22 4.72 -9.34
N LEU A 88 13.82 4.81 -8.08
CA LEU A 88 12.49 4.39 -7.67
C LEU A 88 11.40 5.25 -8.31
N LYS A 89 11.65 6.56 -8.45
CA LYS A 89 10.70 7.46 -9.12
C LYS A 89 10.44 7.06 -10.57
N LYS A 90 11.45 6.53 -11.24
CA LYS A 90 11.32 6.07 -12.63
C LYS A 90 10.78 4.65 -12.73
N ASP A 91 11.25 3.77 -11.85
CA ASP A 91 10.96 2.35 -11.92
C ASP A 91 9.56 1.99 -11.43
N LEU A 92 9.06 2.70 -10.42
CA LEU A 92 7.75 2.38 -9.86
C LEU A 92 6.62 2.52 -10.89
N PRO A 93 6.53 3.62 -11.67
CA PRO A 93 5.50 3.70 -12.71
C PRO A 93 5.59 2.59 -13.75
N ARG A 94 6.80 2.19 -14.13
CA ARG A 94 7.00 1.09 -15.08
C ARG A 94 6.52 -0.23 -14.51
N LEU A 95 6.89 -0.51 -13.27
CA LEU A 95 6.48 -1.73 -12.58
C LEU A 95 4.97 -1.82 -12.51
N LEU A 96 4.30 -0.73 -12.14
CA LEU A 96 2.84 -0.69 -12.04
C LEU A 96 2.18 -0.85 -13.40
N LYS A 97 2.75 -0.25 -14.44
CA LYS A 97 2.25 -0.41 -15.80
C LYS A 97 2.36 -1.86 -16.26
N ASP A 98 3.49 -2.50 -16.00
CA ASP A 98 3.70 -3.91 -16.32
C ASP A 98 2.68 -4.81 -15.62
N LEU A 99 2.44 -4.54 -14.34
CA LEU A 99 1.46 -5.29 -13.56
C LEU A 99 0.04 -5.10 -14.10
N SER A 100 -0.30 -3.88 -14.51
CA SER A 100 -1.60 -3.58 -15.10
C SER A 100 -1.80 -4.32 -16.43
N VAL A 101 -0.76 -4.43 -17.23
CA VAL A 101 -0.81 -5.17 -18.50
C VAL A 101 -0.96 -6.67 -18.25
N ARG A 102 -0.18 -7.21 -17.31
CA ARG A 102 -0.23 -8.65 -16.99
C ARG A 102 -1.54 -9.07 -16.37
N HIS A 103 -2.19 -8.18 -15.63
CA HIS A 103 -3.41 -8.48 -14.91
C HIS A 103 -4.53 -7.56 -15.39
N ALA A 104 -4.83 -7.64 -16.68
CA ALA A 104 -5.79 -6.74 -17.34
C ALA A 104 -7.20 -6.79 -16.73
N ALA A 105 -7.56 -7.91 -16.09
CA ALA A 105 -8.87 -8.05 -15.43
C ALA A 105 -8.97 -7.26 -14.12
N ALA A 106 -7.84 -6.84 -13.56
CA ALA A 106 -7.81 -6.08 -12.31
C ALA A 106 -7.46 -4.62 -12.60
N LYS A 107 -8.10 -3.72 -11.87
CA LYS A 107 -7.76 -2.31 -11.91
C LYS A 107 -6.73 -2.04 -10.80
N ILE A 108 -5.52 -1.70 -11.20
CA ILE A 108 -4.43 -1.41 -10.28
C ILE A 108 -4.19 0.09 -10.26
N THR A 109 -4.32 0.70 -9.10
CA THR A 109 -4.06 2.12 -8.91
C THR A 109 -2.96 2.31 -7.88
N VAL A 110 -2.26 3.42 -7.97
CA VAL A 110 -1.19 3.75 -7.03
C VAL A 110 -1.51 5.08 -6.36
N LEU A 111 -1.36 5.10 -5.04
CA LEU A 111 -1.48 6.33 -4.26
C LEU A 111 -0.17 7.11 -4.30
N ALA A 112 -0.24 8.39 -3.97
CA ALA A 112 0.98 9.17 -3.80
C ALA A 112 1.84 8.55 -2.68
N PRO A 113 3.17 8.57 -2.82
CA PRO A 113 4.04 8.16 -1.71
C PRO A 113 3.75 8.99 -0.47
N ILE A 114 3.91 8.40 0.70
CA ILE A 114 3.57 9.11 1.95
C ILE A 114 4.35 10.41 2.13
N GLY A 115 5.56 10.49 1.58
CA GLY A 115 6.36 11.73 1.63
C GLY A 115 5.78 12.88 0.83
N GLU A 116 4.78 12.62 -0.04
CA GLU A 116 4.09 13.66 -0.82
C GLU A 116 2.70 13.96 -0.27
N VAL A 117 2.30 13.34 0.83
CA VAL A 117 0.98 13.53 1.43
C VAL A 117 1.09 14.59 2.53
N THR A 118 0.56 15.76 2.24
CA THR A 118 0.67 16.92 3.14
C THR A 118 0.15 16.63 4.54
N GLU A 119 -0.96 15.92 4.66
CA GLU A 119 -1.55 15.57 5.95
C GLU A 119 -0.61 14.76 6.82
N LEU A 120 0.15 13.84 6.22
CA LEU A 120 1.09 13.00 6.94
C LEU A 120 2.33 13.79 7.37
N LEU A 121 2.84 14.64 6.48
CA LEU A 121 3.97 15.50 6.81
C LEU A 121 3.60 16.48 7.94
N ASN A 122 2.39 17.00 7.90
CA ASN A 122 1.89 17.88 8.95
C ASN A 122 1.77 17.15 10.29
N ALA A 123 1.31 15.90 10.28
CA ALA A 123 1.21 15.10 11.50
C ALA A 123 2.59 14.87 12.13
N ILE A 124 3.56 14.57 11.31
CA ILE A 124 4.95 14.39 11.78
C ILE A 124 5.49 15.71 12.37
N SER A 125 5.27 16.80 11.65
CA SER A 125 5.73 18.12 12.09
C SER A 125 5.10 18.53 13.43
N GLU A 126 3.81 18.28 13.56
CA GLU A 126 3.09 18.60 14.77
C GLU A 126 3.57 17.77 15.96
N TRP A 127 3.80 16.48 15.74
CA TRP A 127 4.37 15.62 16.76
C TRP A 127 5.74 16.13 17.22
N LEU A 128 6.59 16.52 16.28
CA LEU A 128 7.91 17.06 16.60
C LEU A 128 7.83 18.37 17.41
N VAL A 129 6.92 19.27 17.04
CA VAL A 129 6.70 20.52 17.77
C VAL A 129 6.27 20.24 19.21
N LYS A 130 5.30 19.34 19.39
CA LYS A 130 4.82 18.98 20.73
C LYS A 130 5.86 18.28 21.58
N SER A 131 6.77 17.54 20.93
CA SER A 131 7.79 16.75 21.62
C SER A 131 9.05 17.56 21.95
N THR A 132 9.15 18.77 21.45
CA THR A 132 10.31 19.63 21.65
C THR A 132 10.05 20.59 22.79
N ALA A 133 10.87 20.50 23.84
CA ALA A 133 10.75 21.39 24.99
C ALA A 133 11.20 22.81 24.63
N ARG A 134 10.65 23.79 25.33
CA ARG A 134 11.03 25.18 25.19
C ARG A 134 12.23 25.50 26.05
#